data_b23c74468c448d42962c59448295caf4
#
_entry.id   b23c74468c448d42962c59448295caf4
#
_cell.length_a   1.000
_cell.length_b   1.000
_cell.length_c   1.000
_cell.angle_alpha   90.00
_cell.angle_beta   90.00
_cell.angle_gamma   90.00
#
_symmetry.space_group_name_H-M   'P 1'
#
loop_
_entity.id
_entity.type
_entity.pdbx_description
1 polymer ?
#
loop_
_entity_poly.entity_id
_entity_poly.type
_entity_poly.pdbx_seq_one_letter_code
_entity_poly.pdbx_strand_id
1 'polypeptide(L)'
;MNRILIKNAKIVNEGTIFEGDVLIEDDLIVEIAESISAKSSQCKIIDAEGNYLIPGAIDDQVHFREPGLTYKGDIESESKAAVAGGITSYIEQPNTVPNAVTQEILEEKYQIAAEKSYANYSFMMGATNDNLEEVLKTNPKNVAGIKIFLGSSTGNMLVDNEATLEKIFSSTPMLIAVHCEDETTIKNNLEKYKEEFGEDVPVTVHHLIRSEEACYISSSKAIALAKKTGARLHIFHLSTAKEMDLFTNKIPLEDKKITAEVCVHHLWFTNDDYATKGNLIKWNPAVKTANDRKVLWEALLDDRIDVVATDHAPHTLEEKKLPYLKAPSGGPLVQHAVVAMFEAHHQGKISIEKIVEKMCHNPAKIFKIEKRGFIKEGYYADLVIINSGLPWSVKKENILAKCGWSPFEGFTFKSRITHTFVNGQLVYTAFKVKEIRAGKRLLFDR
;
A
#
# COMPACT_ATOMS: atom_id res chain seq x y z
N MET A 1 7.63 -4.18 32.03
CA MET A 1 8.20 -4.96 30.90
C MET A 1 7.09 -5.83 30.36
N ASN A 2 6.66 -5.57 29.14
CA ASN A 2 5.64 -6.39 28.48
C ASN A 2 6.34 -7.59 27.83
N ARG A 3 5.98 -8.82 28.21
CA ARG A 3 6.55 -10.06 27.66
C ARG A 3 5.44 -10.89 27.02
N ILE A 4 5.58 -11.21 25.76
CA ILE A 4 4.64 -12.05 25.01
C ILE A 4 5.44 -13.17 24.33
N LEU A 5 5.02 -14.40 24.56
CA LEU A 5 5.55 -15.58 23.88
C LEU A 5 4.50 -16.10 22.90
N ILE A 6 4.79 -16.01 21.61
CA ILE A 6 4.00 -16.65 20.56
C ILE A 6 4.56 -18.05 20.37
N LYS A 7 3.72 -19.08 20.54
CA LYS A 7 4.09 -20.48 20.44
C LYS A 7 3.48 -21.18 19.25
N ASN A 8 4.12 -22.26 18.82
CA ASN A 8 3.61 -23.17 17.80
C ASN A 8 3.22 -22.48 16.49
N ALA A 9 4.02 -21.52 16.03
CA ALA A 9 3.77 -20.78 14.82
C ALA A 9 4.47 -21.40 13.61
N LYS A 10 3.85 -21.34 12.43
CA LYS A 10 4.54 -21.47 11.13
C LYS A 10 5.08 -20.11 10.76
N ILE A 11 6.33 -19.87 11.06
CA ILE A 11 7.02 -18.60 10.83
C ILE A 11 7.40 -18.51 9.37
N VAL A 12 6.93 -17.45 8.68
CA VAL A 12 7.25 -17.18 7.28
C VAL A 12 8.17 -15.98 7.22
N ASN A 13 9.42 -16.20 6.85
CA ASN A 13 10.44 -15.15 6.81
C ASN A 13 11.52 -15.48 5.79
N GLU A 14 12.00 -14.49 5.05
CA GLU A 14 13.12 -14.57 4.11
C GLU A 14 13.06 -15.80 3.17
N GLY A 15 11.88 -16.03 2.57
CA GLY A 15 11.65 -17.10 1.58
C GLY A 15 11.52 -18.50 2.16
N THR A 16 11.43 -18.65 3.50
CA THR A 16 11.30 -19.94 4.18
C THR A 16 10.08 -19.99 5.09
N ILE A 17 9.57 -21.21 5.34
CA ILE A 17 8.57 -21.50 6.36
C ILE A 17 9.16 -22.53 7.31
N PHE A 18 9.15 -22.23 8.62
CA PHE A 18 9.60 -23.15 9.67
C PHE A 18 8.71 -23.04 10.90
N GLU A 19 8.64 -24.11 11.70
CA GLU A 19 7.89 -24.13 12.94
C GLU A 19 8.77 -23.58 14.08
N GLY A 20 8.19 -22.76 14.95
CA GLY A 20 8.92 -22.18 16.07
C GLY A 20 8.11 -21.24 16.94
N ASP A 21 8.79 -20.74 17.94
CA ASP A 21 8.29 -19.79 18.93
C ASP A 21 8.99 -18.44 18.76
N VAL A 22 8.30 -17.36 19.10
CA VAL A 22 8.85 -15.99 19.08
C VAL A 22 8.58 -15.31 20.41
N LEU A 23 9.64 -14.85 21.07
CA LEU A 23 9.54 -14.08 22.31
C LEU A 23 9.68 -12.59 22.02
N ILE A 24 8.72 -11.83 22.52
CA ILE A 24 8.65 -10.36 22.42
C ILE A 24 8.89 -9.79 23.83
N GLU A 25 9.78 -8.81 23.92
CA GLU A 25 9.96 -7.98 25.12
C GLU A 25 9.79 -6.50 24.75
N ASP A 26 8.85 -5.85 25.39
CA ASP A 26 8.42 -4.49 25.11
C ASP A 26 8.10 -4.31 23.60
N ASP A 27 8.93 -3.62 22.84
CA ASP A 27 8.70 -3.35 21.41
C ASP A 27 9.39 -4.34 20.47
N LEU A 28 10.31 -5.19 20.97
CA LEU A 28 11.26 -5.92 20.14
C LEU A 28 11.06 -7.44 20.19
N ILE A 29 11.41 -8.09 19.11
CA ILE A 29 11.66 -9.53 19.05
C ILE A 29 13.02 -9.80 19.71
N VAL A 30 13.06 -10.63 20.75
CA VAL A 30 14.29 -10.89 21.51
C VAL A 30 14.82 -12.32 21.35
N GLU A 31 13.96 -13.27 20.98
CA GLU A 31 14.36 -14.67 20.79
C GLU A 31 13.44 -15.34 19.77
N ILE A 32 14.03 -16.11 18.85
CA ILE A 32 13.34 -16.96 17.88
C ILE A 32 13.98 -18.35 17.98
N ALA A 33 13.21 -19.38 18.34
CA ALA A 33 13.71 -20.74 18.47
C ALA A 33 12.63 -21.77 18.15
N GLU A 34 13.04 -23.01 17.93
CA GLU A 34 12.12 -24.16 17.73
C GLU A 34 11.15 -24.31 18.92
N SER A 35 11.63 -24.07 20.15
CA SER A 35 10.81 -24.03 21.35
C SER A 35 11.41 -23.12 22.42
N ILE A 36 10.59 -22.24 22.98
CA ILE A 36 10.98 -21.29 24.03
C ILE A 36 10.20 -21.63 25.31
N SER A 37 10.92 -21.77 26.41
CA SER A 37 10.31 -21.95 27.73
C SER A 37 9.94 -20.61 28.35
N ALA A 38 8.70 -20.44 28.76
CA ALA A 38 8.27 -19.28 29.53
C ALA A 38 8.95 -19.26 30.90
N LYS A 39 10.05 -18.51 31.04
CA LYS A 39 10.85 -18.41 32.27
C LYS A 39 10.21 -17.55 33.37
N SER A 40 9.05 -16.94 33.13
CA SER A 40 8.39 -16.04 34.09
C SER A 40 6.89 -16.22 34.05
N SER A 41 6.27 -16.20 35.23
CA SER A 41 4.80 -16.19 35.41
C SER A 41 4.13 -14.91 34.85
N GLN A 42 4.91 -13.90 34.52
CA GLN A 42 4.43 -12.63 33.93
C GLN A 42 4.46 -12.62 32.40
N CYS A 43 4.91 -13.72 31.73
CA CYS A 43 4.91 -13.81 30.29
C CYS A 43 3.51 -14.21 29.78
N LYS A 44 2.91 -13.38 28.96
CA LYS A 44 1.66 -13.70 28.24
C LYS A 44 1.95 -14.70 27.12
N ILE A 45 1.33 -15.88 27.18
CA ILE A 45 1.47 -16.89 26.14
C ILE A 45 0.30 -16.74 25.13
N ILE A 46 0.62 -16.75 23.84
CA ILE A 46 -0.33 -16.82 22.73
C ILE A 46 0.05 -18.02 21.89
N ASP A 47 -0.82 -19.02 21.86
CA ASP A 47 -0.63 -20.19 21.01
C ASP A 47 -1.10 -19.85 19.59
N ALA A 48 -0.21 -19.94 18.62
CA ALA A 48 -0.54 -19.76 17.22
C ALA A 48 -1.24 -20.98 16.61
N GLU A 49 -1.32 -22.11 17.33
CA GLU A 49 -2.04 -23.33 16.90
C GLU A 49 -1.63 -23.82 15.50
N GLY A 50 -0.36 -23.68 15.14
CA GLY A 50 0.15 -24.03 13.81
C GLY A 50 -0.27 -23.09 12.68
N ASN A 51 -0.85 -21.92 13.00
CA ASN A 51 -1.17 -20.87 12.03
C ASN A 51 0.10 -20.14 11.57
N TYR A 52 -0.01 -19.44 10.44
CA TYR A 52 1.10 -18.67 9.91
C TYR A 52 1.37 -17.42 10.75
N LEU A 53 2.64 -17.21 11.10
CA LEU A 53 3.16 -15.97 11.68
C LEU A 53 4.01 -15.29 10.61
N ILE A 54 3.57 -14.12 10.16
CA ILE A 54 4.26 -13.31 9.16
C ILE A 54 4.74 -11.99 9.78
N PRO A 55 5.77 -11.33 9.22
CA PRO A 55 6.02 -9.92 9.54
C PRO A 55 4.78 -9.11 9.22
N GLY A 56 4.54 -8.04 9.96
CA GLY A 56 3.47 -7.11 9.60
C GLY A 56 3.64 -6.55 8.20
N ALA A 57 2.57 -6.56 7.42
CA ALA A 57 2.60 -5.99 6.08
C ALA A 57 2.82 -4.47 6.12
N ILE A 58 3.53 -3.95 5.12
CA ILE A 58 3.84 -2.54 4.94
C ILE A 58 3.15 -2.08 3.66
N ASP A 59 2.21 -1.16 3.78
CA ASP A 59 1.48 -0.57 2.66
C ASP A 59 2.10 0.79 2.31
N ASP A 60 2.82 0.86 1.23
CA ASP A 60 3.57 2.05 0.83
C ASP A 60 2.74 3.06 0.03
N GLN A 61 1.45 2.75 -0.19
CA GLN A 61 0.55 3.67 -0.89
C GLN A 61 -0.86 3.67 -0.32
N VAL A 62 -1.14 4.65 0.57
CA VAL A 62 -2.49 4.88 1.12
C VAL A 62 -2.88 6.36 1.11
N HIS A 63 -4.19 6.63 1.18
CA HIS A 63 -4.79 7.96 1.29
C HIS A 63 -5.79 7.96 2.44
N PHE A 64 -5.33 8.18 3.67
CA PHE A 64 -6.18 8.18 4.87
C PHE A 64 -7.00 9.45 5.06
N ARG A 65 -6.83 10.41 4.12
CA ARG A 65 -7.69 11.59 3.96
C ARG A 65 -7.57 12.67 5.04
N GLU A 66 -6.73 12.51 6.03
CA GLU A 66 -6.52 13.51 7.08
C GLU A 66 -5.18 14.23 6.91
N PRO A 67 -5.17 15.58 6.99
CA PRO A 67 -6.28 16.48 7.29
C PRO A 67 -7.22 16.78 6.12
N GLY A 68 -8.34 17.46 6.41
CA GLY A 68 -9.22 18.18 5.49
C GLY A 68 -10.30 17.35 4.79
N LEU A 69 -10.11 16.04 4.63
CA LEU A 69 -11.07 15.15 3.94
C LEU A 69 -11.62 14.07 4.89
N THR A 70 -11.66 14.35 6.18
CA THR A 70 -11.97 13.39 7.25
C THR A 70 -13.38 12.81 7.20
N TYR A 71 -14.27 13.37 6.38
CA TYR A 71 -15.58 12.78 6.14
C TYR A 71 -15.53 11.48 5.30
N LYS A 72 -14.44 11.27 4.55
CA LYS A 72 -14.20 10.06 3.74
C LYS A 72 -13.44 8.98 4.50
N GLY A 73 -12.48 9.38 5.32
CA GLY A 73 -11.57 8.56 6.11
C GLY A 73 -10.71 9.46 7.00
N ASP A 74 -10.18 8.93 8.08
CA ASP A 74 -9.22 9.61 8.95
C ASP A 74 -8.15 8.62 9.42
N ILE A 75 -7.05 9.14 9.99
CA ILE A 75 -5.93 8.31 10.43
C ILE A 75 -6.37 7.30 11.48
N GLU A 76 -7.31 7.63 12.35
CA GLU A 76 -7.80 6.70 13.38
C GLU A 76 -8.57 5.54 12.75
N SER A 77 -9.59 5.81 11.95
CA SER A 77 -10.44 4.77 11.35
C SER A 77 -9.67 3.89 10.36
N GLU A 78 -8.86 4.51 9.50
CA GLU A 78 -8.17 3.78 8.45
C GLU A 78 -6.98 2.97 9.00
N SER A 79 -6.30 3.46 10.07
CA SER A 79 -5.28 2.65 10.74
C SER A 79 -5.87 1.50 11.57
N LYS A 80 -7.10 1.64 12.12
CA LYS A 80 -7.87 0.51 12.68
C LYS A 80 -8.16 -0.55 11.61
N ALA A 81 -8.60 -0.11 10.42
CA ALA A 81 -8.83 -1.00 9.28
C ALA A 81 -7.53 -1.69 8.83
N ALA A 82 -6.40 -0.96 8.80
CA ALA A 82 -5.08 -1.48 8.47
C ALA A 82 -4.66 -2.61 9.42
N VAL A 83 -4.67 -2.40 10.73
CA VAL A 83 -4.25 -3.43 11.69
C VAL A 83 -5.19 -4.63 11.70
N ALA A 84 -6.48 -4.44 11.46
CA ALA A 84 -7.42 -5.56 11.29
C ALA A 84 -7.15 -6.36 10.00
N GLY A 85 -6.56 -5.74 8.98
CA GLY A 85 -6.11 -6.34 7.73
C GLY A 85 -4.70 -6.92 7.78
N GLY A 86 -3.98 -6.82 8.92
CA GLY A 86 -2.60 -7.30 9.04
C GLY A 86 -1.53 -6.33 8.50
N ILE A 87 -1.91 -5.08 8.21
CA ILE A 87 -0.99 -4.02 7.84
C ILE A 87 -0.56 -3.27 9.11
N THR A 88 0.72 -3.35 9.44
CA THR A 88 1.28 -2.77 10.65
C THR A 88 2.02 -1.45 10.42
N SER A 89 2.28 -1.13 9.16
CA SER A 89 2.95 0.12 8.75
C SER A 89 2.37 0.63 7.45
N TYR A 90 2.21 1.94 7.33
CA TYR A 90 1.73 2.56 6.10
C TYR A 90 2.53 3.82 5.74
N ILE A 91 2.53 4.15 4.44
CA ILE A 91 3.06 5.40 3.90
C ILE A 91 1.94 6.14 3.19
N GLU A 92 1.53 7.29 3.75
CA GLU A 92 0.42 8.07 3.21
C GLU A 92 0.89 9.11 2.20
N GLN A 93 0.05 9.33 1.19
CA GLN A 93 0.30 10.25 0.10
C GLN A 93 -0.01 11.71 0.50
N PRO A 94 0.61 12.71 -0.18
CA PRO A 94 0.55 14.10 0.25
C PRO A 94 -0.72 14.87 -0.16
N ASN A 95 -1.62 14.28 -0.93
CA ASN A 95 -2.79 14.95 -1.51
C ASN A 95 -3.98 15.06 -0.52
N THR A 96 -3.69 15.58 0.66
CA THR A 96 -4.66 15.99 1.69
C THR A 96 -5.07 17.47 1.50
N VAL A 97 -5.87 18.03 2.40
CA VAL A 97 -6.26 19.45 2.37
C VAL A 97 -5.92 20.07 3.72
N PRO A 98 -4.85 20.90 3.79
CA PRO A 98 -3.95 21.28 2.69
C PRO A 98 -3.06 20.11 2.21
N ASN A 99 -2.50 20.25 0.99
CA ASN A 99 -1.52 19.32 0.46
C ASN A 99 -0.21 19.38 1.25
N ALA A 100 0.43 18.24 1.54
CA ALA A 100 1.70 18.18 2.27
C ALA A 100 2.89 18.54 1.35
N VAL A 101 3.01 19.82 1.01
CA VAL A 101 4.00 20.38 0.09
C VAL A 101 4.99 21.34 0.76
N THR A 102 4.89 21.51 2.08
CA THR A 102 5.83 22.24 2.94
C THR A 102 6.24 21.37 4.12
N GLN A 103 7.40 21.64 4.72
CA GLN A 103 7.87 20.91 5.89
C GLN A 103 6.92 21.06 7.09
N GLU A 104 6.29 22.22 7.23
CA GLU A 104 5.33 22.54 8.30
C GLU A 104 4.09 21.64 8.20
N ILE A 105 3.42 21.62 7.03
CA ILE A 105 2.22 20.80 6.81
C ILE A 105 2.56 19.30 6.93
N LEU A 106 3.74 18.89 6.45
CA LEU A 106 4.18 17.52 6.58
C LEU A 106 4.34 17.11 8.06
N GLU A 107 4.93 17.98 8.90
CA GLU A 107 5.10 17.71 10.34
C GLU A 107 3.76 17.73 11.08
N GLU A 108 2.81 18.60 10.72
CA GLU A 108 1.45 18.58 11.27
C GLU A 108 0.79 17.20 11.06
N LYS A 109 0.95 16.57 9.89
CA LYS A 109 0.45 15.21 9.64
C LYS A 109 1.10 14.18 10.56
N TYR A 110 2.40 14.30 10.81
CA TYR A 110 3.09 13.42 11.77
C TYR A 110 2.56 13.59 13.19
N GLN A 111 2.23 14.80 13.61
CA GLN A 111 1.65 15.08 14.93
C GLN A 111 0.25 14.47 15.06
N ILE A 112 -0.60 14.63 14.04
CA ILE A 112 -1.92 14.01 14.01
C ILE A 112 -1.80 12.48 14.12
N ALA A 113 -0.87 11.86 13.38
CA ALA A 113 -0.67 10.42 13.41
C ALA A 113 -0.12 9.94 14.75
N ALA A 114 0.75 10.71 15.41
CA ALA A 114 1.28 10.37 16.73
C ALA A 114 0.17 10.21 17.79
N GLU A 115 -0.91 10.97 17.66
CA GLU A 115 -2.04 10.92 18.58
C GLU A 115 -3.08 9.84 18.22
N LYS A 116 -3.22 9.51 16.92
CA LYS A 116 -4.38 8.74 16.43
C LYS A 116 -4.05 7.36 15.90
N SER A 117 -2.81 7.12 15.41
CA SER A 117 -2.53 5.93 14.62
C SER A 117 -2.37 4.65 15.43
N TYR A 118 -3.01 3.58 14.97
CA TYR A 118 -2.87 2.21 15.49
C TYR A 118 -1.72 1.45 14.82
N ALA A 119 -1.36 1.82 13.59
CA ALA A 119 -0.25 1.28 12.82
C ALA A 119 0.90 2.30 12.75
N ASN A 120 2.12 1.83 12.49
CA ASN A 120 3.27 2.70 12.23
C ASN A 120 3.04 3.52 10.97
N TYR A 121 3.59 4.73 10.91
CA TYR A 121 3.25 5.68 9.88
C TYR A 121 4.45 6.45 9.34
N SER A 122 4.38 6.74 8.06
CA SER A 122 5.17 7.78 7.42
C SER A 122 4.33 8.48 6.35
N PHE A 123 4.85 9.58 5.86
CA PHE A 123 4.21 10.42 4.84
C PHE A 123 5.21 10.70 3.73
N MET A 124 4.68 10.90 2.51
CA MET A 124 5.45 11.41 1.39
C MET A 124 5.43 12.94 1.41
N MET A 125 6.58 13.56 1.11
CA MET A 125 6.64 14.97 0.77
C MET A 125 6.14 15.17 -0.65
N GLY A 126 5.14 16.00 -0.84
CA GLY A 126 4.59 16.31 -2.16
C GLY A 126 5.46 17.30 -2.92
N ALA A 127 5.73 17.01 -4.21
CA ALA A 127 6.34 17.97 -5.11
C ALA A 127 5.28 18.71 -5.95
N THR A 128 5.59 19.95 -6.28
CA THR A 128 4.82 20.82 -7.20
C THR A 128 5.79 21.48 -8.17
N ASN A 129 5.27 22.26 -9.14
CA ASN A 129 6.13 23.03 -10.03
C ASN A 129 6.99 24.08 -9.32
N ASP A 130 6.61 24.48 -8.07
CA ASP A 130 7.13 25.70 -7.43
C ASP A 130 7.79 25.45 -6.05
N ASN A 131 7.81 24.19 -5.53
CA ASN A 131 8.28 23.92 -4.16
C ASN A 131 9.62 23.17 -4.05
N LEU A 132 10.49 23.27 -5.05
CA LEU A 132 11.77 22.55 -5.05
C LEU A 132 12.58 22.76 -3.76
N GLU A 133 12.61 23.99 -3.22
CA GLU A 133 13.33 24.28 -1.97
C GLU A 133 12.80 23.47 -0.78
N GLU A 134 11.49 23.32 -0.67
CA GLU A 134 10.85 22.49 0.37
C GLU A 134 11.16 21.01 0.16
N VAL A 135 11.13 20.52 -1.10
CA VAL A 135 11.52 19.15 -1.42
C VAL A 135 12.96 18.86 -0.98
N LEU A 136 13.89 19.79 -1.20
CA LEU A 136 15.31 19.64 -0.85
C LEU A 136 15.60 19.73 0.66
N LYS A 137 14.73 20.36 1.45
CA LYS A 137 14.82 20.38 2.93
C LYS A 137 14.37 19.07 3.57
N THR A 138 13.76 18.15 2.82
CA THR A 138 13.16 16.94 3.37
C THR A 138 14.22 16.02 3.99
N ASN A 139 14.02 15.68 5.27
CA ASN A 139 14.96 14.85 6.01
C ASN A 139 14.84 13.36 5.61
N PRO A 140 15.87 12.76 4.99
CA PRO A 140 15.82 11.40 4.49
C PRO A 140 15.67 10.34 5.59
N LYS A 141 15.99 10.64 6.85
CA LYS A 141 15.87 9.70 7.97
C LYS A 141 14.46 9.64 8.56
N ASN A 142 13.62 10.65 8.29
CA ASN A 142 12.32 10.80 8.95
C ASN A 142 11.14 10.79 7.99
N VAL A 143 11.38 10.83 6.67
CA VAL A 143 10.33 10.95 5.63
C VAL A 143 10.53 9.85 4.59
N ALA A 144 9.46 9.20 4.17
CA ALA A 144 9.53 8.04 3.28
C ALA A 144 10.13 8.35 1.91
N GLY A 145 9.77 9.47 1.31
CA GLY A 145 10.22 9.84 -0.02
C GLY A 145 9.54 11.10 -0.55
N ILE A 146 9.75 11.38 -1.82
CA ILE A 146 9.14 12.47 -2.54
C ILE A 146 8.07 11.92 -3.47
N LYS A 147 6.83 12.43 -3.39
CA LYS A 147 5.74 12.05 -4.30
C LYS A 147 5.57 13.08 -5.40
N ILE A 148 5.50 12.59 -6.62
CA ILE A 148 5.19 13.39 -7.81
C ILE A 148 3.96 12.83 -8.52
N PHE A 149 3.03 13.68 -8.88
CA PHE A 149 1.92 13.35 -9.76
C PHE A 149 2.26 13.82 -11.19
N LEU A 150 2.48 12.87 -12.09
CA LEU A 150 2.75 13.10 -13.52
C LEU A 150 1.47 13.04 -14.35
N GLY A 151 0.31 13.02 -13.70
CA GLY A 151 -1.04 13.02 -14.27
C GLY A 151 -2.05 13.08 -13.13
N SER A 152 -3.29 13.37 -13.44
CA SER A 152 -4.47 13.35 -12.55
C SER A 152 -4.21 13.53 -11.06
N SER A 153 -4.07 14.75 -10.65
CA SER A 153 -3.92 15.09 -9.23
C SER A 153 -5.13 15.84 -8.70
N THR A 154 -5.40 15.68 -7.39
CA THR A 154 -6.29 16.58 -6.65
C THR A 154 -5.50 17.80 -6.18
N GLY A 155 -6.05 18.99 -6.42
CA GLY A 155 -5.38 20.25 -6.09
C GLY A 155 -4.27 20.61 -7.09
N ASN A 156 -3.32 21.47 -6.67
CA ASN A 156 -2.23 21.98 -7.50
C ASN A 156 -0.95 21.11 -7.39
N MET A 157 -1.10 19.77 -7.47
CA MET A 157 0.02 18.86 -7.30
C MET A 157 0.52 18.21 -8.60
N LEU A 158 -0.04 18.57 -9.76
CA LEU A 158 0.49 18.14 -11.05
C LEU A 158 1.85 18.80 -11.28
N VAL A 159 2.86 17.99 -11.57
CA VAL A 159 4.17 18.49 -12.01
C VAL A 159 4.32 18.18 -13.49
N ASP A 160 4.08 19.18 -14.32
CA ASP A 160 4.13 19.10 -15.79
C ASP A 160 5.27 19.92 -16.42
N ASN A 161 5.99 20.72 -15.61
CA ASN A 161 7.15 21.46 -16.05
C ASN A 161 8.39 20.53 -16.11
N GLU A 162 8.86 20.22 -17.32
CA GLU A 162 10.00 19.33 -17.55
C GLU A 162 11.30 19.80 -16.87
N ALA A 163 11.55 21.12 -16.84
CA ALA A 163 12.74 21.67 -16.18
C ALA A 163 12.68 21.49 -14.65
N THR A 164 11.49 21.64 -14.05
CA THR A 164 11.29 21.38 -12.62
C THR A 164 11.45 19.89 -12.31
N LEU A 165 10.87 19.00 -13.13
CA LEU A 165 11.03 17.56 -12.98
C LEU A 165 12.52 17.16 -13.03
N GLU A 166 13.26 17.66 -14.04
CA GLU A 166 14.69 17.36 -14.16
C GLU A 166 15.48 17.85 -12.94
N LYS A 167 15.16 19.02 -12.40
CA LYS A 167 15.79 19.54 -11.18
C LYS A 167 15.50 18.67 -9.96
N ILE A 168 14.24 18.26 -9.76
CA ILE A 168 13.87 17.38 -8.64
C ILE A 168 14.62 16.05 -8.76
N PHE A 169 14.57 15.39 -9.93
CA PHE A 169 15.23 14.10 -10.16
C PHE A 169 16.75 14.16 -10.01
N SER A 170 17.36 15.31 -10.36
CA SER A 170 18.82 15.48 -10.28
C SER A 170 19.31 15.85 -8.89
N SER A 171 18.46 16.44 -8.05
CA SER A 171 18.91 17.12 -6.82
C SER A 171 18.52 16.38 -5.54
N THR A 172 17.44 15.58 -5.53
CA THR A 172 17.06 14.85 -4.33
C THR A 172 17.76 13.51 -4.22
N PRO A 173 18.36 13.18 -3.04
CA PRO A 173 18.91 11.86 -2.78
C PRO A 173 17.84 10.84 -2.38
N MET A 174 16.61 11.28 -2.21
CA MET A 174 15.49 10.46 -1.73
C MET A 174 14.89 9.60 -2.84
N LEU A 175 14.13 8.58 -2.45
CA LEU A 175 13.26 7.85 -3.35
C LEU A 175 12.19 8.79 -3.89
N ILE A 176 12.04 8.85 -5.20
CA ILE A 176 10.96 9.55 -5.88
C ILE A 176 9.91 8.51 -6.24
N ALA A 177 8.69 8.68 -5.74
CA ALA A 177 7.55 7.84 -6.07
C ALA A 177 6.59 8.61 -6.97
N VAL A 178 6.12 7.98 -8.05
CA VAL A 178 5.33 8.66 -9.07
C VAL A 178 4.02 7.96 -9.39
N HIS A 179 2.98 8.77 -9.60
CA HIS A 179 1.77 8.37 -10.33
C HIS A 179 1.98 8.73 -11.81
N CYS A 180 1.82 7.75 -12.69
CA CYS A 180 2.15 7.88 -14.12
C CYS A 180 0.92 7.68 -15.01
N GLU A 181 0.34 8.78 -15.48
CA GLU A 181 -0.67 8.80 -16.55
C GLU A 181 -0.50 10.07 -17.40
N ASP A 182 -0.53 9.94 -18.71
CA ASP A 182 -0.38 11.08 -19.64
C ASP A 182 -1.72 11.84 -19.79
N GLU A 183 -1.77 13.06 -19.23
CA GLU A 183 -2.98 13.89 -19.20
C GLU A 183 -3.52 14.22 -20.60
N THR A 184 -2.63 14.43 -21.58
CA THR A 184 -3.04 14.74 -22.94
C THR A 184 -3.81 13.58 -23.57
N THR A 185 -3.30 12.37 -23.42
CA THR A 185 -3.96 11.16 -23.89
C THR A 185 -5.31 10.95 -23.19
N ILE A 186 -5.37 11.17 -21.87
CA ILE A 186 -6.62 11.01 -21.10
C ILE A 186 -7.67 12.04 -21.56
N LYS A 187 -7.30 13.30 -21.72
CA LYS A 187 -8.21 14.36 -22.20
C LYS A 187 -8.78 14.04 -23.57
N ASN A 188 -7.91 13.68 -24.53
CA ASN A 188 -8.35 13.32 -25.87
C ASN A 188 -9.30 12.12 -25.87
N ASN A 189 -9.00 11.10 -25.08
CA ASN A 189 -9.87 9.94 -24.94
C ASN A 189 -11.20 10.32 -24.28
N LEU A 190 -11.19 11.15 -23.24
CA LEU A 190 -12.40 11.61 -22.57
C LEU A 190 -13.30 12.41 -23.51
N GLU A 191 -12.74 13.32 -24.30
CA GLU A 191 -13.49 14.09 -25.30
C GLU A 191 -14.17 13.17 -26.32
N LYS A 192 -13.44 12.20 -26.86
CA LYS A 192 -13.99 11.19 -27.78
C LYS A 192 -15.23 10.49 -27.19
N TYR A 193 -15.15 10.04 -25.92
CA TYR A 193 -16.28 9.35 -25.28
C TYR A 193 -17.41 10.30 -24.87
N LYS A 194 -17.11 11.58 -24.62
CA LYS A 194 -18.15 12.60 -24.46
C LYS A 194 -18.88 12.90 -25.77
N GLU A 195 -18.19 12.90 -26.90
CA GLU A 195 -18.84 13.01 -28.21
C GLU A 195 -19.79 11.84 -28.48
N GLU A 196 -19.46 10.63 -28.02
CA GLU A 196 -20.26 9.43 -28.22
C GLU A 196 -21.44 9.34 -27.26
N PHE A 197 -21.25 9.66 -25.96
CA PHE A 197 -22.22 9.43 -24.88
C PHE A 197 -22.78 10.71 -24.24
N GLY A 198 -22.30 11.88 -24.63
CA GLY A 198 -22.64 13.15 -23.95
C GLY A 198 -22.12 13.18 -22.51
N GLU A 199 -22.99 13.64 -21.59
CA GLU A 199 -22.68 13.65 -20.15
C GLU A 199 -22.86 12.26 -19.46
N ASP A 200 -23.47 11.30 -20.16
CA ASP A 200 -23.76 9.96 -19.63
C ASP A 200 -22.69 8.92 -19.98
N VAL A 201 -21.43 9.35 -19.97
CA VAL A 201 -20.29 8.46 -20.20
C VAL A 201 -20.34 7.28 -19.21
N PRO A 202 -20.39 6.02 -19.70
CA PRO A 202 -20.48 4.86 -18.80
C PRO A 202 -19.14 4.52 -18.18
N VAL A 203 -19.15 4.01 -16.94
CA VAL A 203 -17.93 3.60 -16.24
C VAL A 203 -17.17 2.46 -16.95
N THR A 204 -17.87 1.68 -17.77
CA THR A 204 -17.28 0.57 -18.54
C THR A 204 -16.21 1.02 -19.54
N VAL A 205 -16.20 2.30 -19.95
CA VAL A 205 -15.14 2.86 -20.82
C VAL A 205 -14.00 3.52 -20.02
N HIS A 206 -14.01 3.44 -18.69
CA HIS A 206 -12.98 4.06 -17.86
C HIS A 206 -11.56 3.60 -18.24
N HIS A 207 -11.37 2.32 -18.48
CA HIS A 207 -10.09 1.74 -18.89
C HIS A 207 -9.64 2.16 -20.32
N LEU A 208 -10.56 2.62 -21.15
CA LEU A 208 -10.27 3.17 -22.49
C LEU A 208 -9.93 4.65 -22.42
N ILE A 209 -10.55 5.40 -21.52
CA ILE A 209 -10.22 6.80 -21.24
C ILE A 209 -8.84 6.87 -20.59
N ARG A 210 -8.62 6.10 -19.50
CA ARG A 210 -7.33 5.93 -18.82
C ARG A 210 -6.62 4.70 -19.37
N SER A 211 -6.21 4.84 -20.63
CA SER A 211 -5.72 3.74 -21.46
C SER A 211 -4.33 3.23 -21.05
N GLU A 212 -3.97 2.07 -21.58
CA GLU A 212 -2.61 1.54 -21.44
C GLU A 212 -1.57 2.50 -22.03
N GLU A 213 -1.92 3.20 -23.12
CA GLU A 213 -1.03 4.16 -23.75
C GLU A 213 -0.74 5.36 -22.84
N ALA A 214 -1.77 5.88 -22.12
CA ALA A 214 -1.59 6.95 -21.16
C ALA A 214 -0.61 6.55 -20.03
N CYS A 215 -0.72 5.33 -19.51
CA CYS A 215 0.20 4.80 -18.50
C CYS A 215 1.61 4.64 -19.07
N TYR A 216 1.75 3.97 -20.22
CA TYR A 216 3.04 3.66 -20.85
C TYR A 216 3.85 4.90 -21.22
N ILE A 217 3.21 5.93 -21.81
CA ILE A 217 3.87 7.20 -22.18
C ILE A 217 4.47 7.85 -20.92
N SER A 218 3.69 7.97 -19.86
CA SER A 218 4.11 8.62 -18.63
C SER A 218 5.20 7.83 -17.88
N SER A 219 5.02 6.51 -17.71
CA SER A 219 6.00 5.63 -17.08
C SER A 219 7.33 5.60 -17.82
N SER A 220 7.28 5.54 -19.18
CA SER A 220 8.48 5.55 -20.02
C SER A 220 9.27 6.84 -19.87
N LYS A 221 8.61 8.00 -19.82
CA LYS A 221 9.25 9.31 -19.62
C LYS A 221 9.89 9.39 -18.23
N ALA A 222 9.19 8.96 -17.17
CA ALA A 222 9.71 8.97 -15.81
C ALA A 222 10.95 8.08 -15.67
N ILE A 223 10.91 6.88 -16.25
CA ILE A 223 12.02 5.94 -16.25
C ILE A 223 13.22 6.47 -17.03
N ALA A 224 12.98 7.08 -18.20
CA ALA A 224 14.05 7.72 -18.99
C ALA A 224 14.72 8.85 -18.21
N LEU A 225 13.94 9.67 -17.51
CA LEU A 225 14.47 10.74 -16.67
C LEU A 225 15.27 10.20 -15.48
N ALA A 226 14.77 9.16 -14.80
CA ALA A 226 15.50 8.51 -13.70
C ALA A 226 16.84 7.90 -14.18
N LYS A 227 16.86 7.27 -15.36
CA LYS A 227 18.10 6.75 -15.96
C LYS A 227 19.09 7.87 -16.29
N LYS A 228 18.60 9.00 -16.84
CA LYS A 228 19.42 10.19 -17.17
C LYS A 228 20.05 10.81 -15.93
N THR A 229 19.30 10.93 -14.83
CA THR A 229 19.73 11.64 -13.60
C THR A 229 20.35 10.72 -12.56
N GLY A 230 20.17 9.41 -12.67
CA GLY A 230 20.59 8.43 -11.68
C GLY A 230 19.69 8.39 -10.43
N ALA A 231 18.52 9.03 -10.45
CA ALA A 231 17.58 9.05 -9.35
C ALA A 231 17.05 7.65 -8.98
N ARG A 232 16.69 7.48 -7.71
CA ARG A 232 15.90 6.33 -7.26
C ARG A 232 14.44 6.59 -7.53
N LEU A 233 13.81 5.74 -8.34
CA LEU A 233 12.44 5.88 -8.80
C LEU A 233 11.59 4.67 -8.38
N HIS A 234 10.38 4.92 -7.89
CA HIS A 234 9.36 3.92 -7.63
C HIS A 234 8.09 4.27 -8.41
N ILE A 235 7.67 3.39 -9.31
CA ILE A 235 6.45 3.58 -10.08
C ILE A 235 5.32 2.91 -9.32
N PHE A 236 4.35 3.71 -8.87
CA PHE A 236 3.16 3.24 -8.16
C PHE A 236 2.15 2.57 -9.09
N HIS A 237 1.35 1.67 -8.54
CA HIS A 237 0.10 1.10 -9.08
C HIS A 237 0.12 0.80 -10.59
N LEU A 238 1.13 0.06 -11.06
CA LEU A 238 1.19 -0.42 -12.44
C LEU A 238 -0.07 -1.21 -12.79
N SER A 239 -0.62 -0.97 -13.97
CA SER A 239 -1.92 -1.51 -14.35
C SER A 239 -1.99 -2.13 -15.74
N THR A 240 -0.90 -2.13 -16.52
CA THR A 240 -0.89 -2.55 -17.92
C THR A 240 0.18 -3.58 -18.24
N ALA A 241 -0.12 -4.48 -19.18
CA ALA A 241 0.85 -5.42 -19.71
C ALA A 241 2.01 -4.72 -20.44
N LYS A 242 1.70 -3.64 -21.14
CA LYS A 242 2.65 -2.88 -21.96
C LYS A 242 3.79 -2.26 -21.12
N GLU A 243 3.53 -1.87 -19.88
CA GLU A 243 4.54 -1.29 -19.00
C GLU A 243 5.57 -2.31 -18.52
N MET A 244 5.28 -3.62 -18.56
CA MET A 244 6.14 -4.65 -17.95
C MET A 244 7.50 -4.80 -18.62
N ASP A 245 7.65 -4.40 -19.87
CA ASP A 245 8.94 -4.39 -20.57
C ASP A 245 9.88 -3.26 -20.11
N LEU A 246 9.37 -2.31 -19.33
CA LEU A 246 10.16 -1.21 -18.76
C LEU A 246 10.98 -1.65 -17.55
N PHE A 247 10.64 -2.77 -16.92
CA PHE A 247 11.21 -3.25 -15.66
C PHE A 247 12.07 -4.49 -15.85
N THR A 248 13.01 -4.71 -14.94
CA THR A 248 13.96 -5.80 -15.01
C THR A 248 13.95 -6.66 -13.74
N ASN A 249 14.16 -7.96 -13.90
CA ASN A 249 14.42 -8.92 -12.83
C ASN A 249 15.86 -9.47 -12.89
N LYS A 250 16.73 -8.85 -13.71
CA LYS A 250 18.10 -9.34 -13.94
C LYS A 250 19.11 -8.88 -12.89
N ILE A 251 18.70 -8.02 -11.98
CA ILE A 251 19.52 -7.48 -10.89
C ILE A 251 18.78 -7.64 -9.56
N PRO A 252 19.49 -7.87 -8.44
CA PRO A 252 18.90 -7.96 -7.12
C PRO A 252 18.12 -6.68 -6.76
N LEU A 253 17.09 -6.80 -5.91
CA LEU A 253 16.26 -5.68 -5.50
C LEU A 253 17.08 -4.54 -4.86
N GLU A 254 18.08 -4.90 -4.08
CA GLU A 254 18.97 -3.97 -3.39
C GLU A 254 19.74 -3.04 -4.35
N ASP A 255 20.00 -3.52 -5.57
CA ASP A 255 20.72 -2.78 -6.62
C ASP A 255 19.79 -2.05 -7.58
N LYS A 256 18.47 -2.33 -7.53
CA LYS A 256 17.48 -1.65 -8.37
C LYS A 256 17.35 -0.18 -7.97
N LYS A 257 17.62 0.72 -8.92
CA LYS A 257 17.28 2.15 -8.80
C LYS A 257 15.86 2.45 -9.22
N ILE A 258 15.27 1.62 -10.07
CA ILE A 258 13.90 1.74 -10.57
C ILE A 258 13.14 0.51 -10.10
N THR A 259 12.11 0.72 -9.30
CA THR A 259 11.26 -0.30 -8.70
C THR A 259 9.80 -0.11 -9.09
N ALA A 260 9.01 -1.16 -8.96
CA ALA A 260 7.66 -1.25 -9.47
C ALA A 260 6.67 -1.77 -8.42
N GLU A 261 5.50 -1.16 -8.36
CA GLU A 261 4.40 -1.56 -7.48
C GLU A 261 3.17 -1.95 -8.30
N VAL A 262 2.42 -2.92 -7.80
CA VAL A 262 1.06 -3.22 -8.26
C VAL A 262 0.10 -3.21 -7.08
N CYS A 263 -1.12 -2.70 -7.29
CA CYS A 263 -2.14 -2.76 -6.25
C CYS A 263 -3.02 -4.01 -6.37
N VAL A 264 -3.51 -4.47 -5.22
CA VAL A 264 -4.36 -5.67 -5.11
C VAL A 264 -5.55 -5.62 -6.06
N HIS A 265 -6.19 -4.46 -6.26
CA HIS A 265 -7.35 -4.34 -7.16
C HIS A 265 -6.99 -4.57 -8.64
N HIS A 266 -5.77 -4.24 -9.09
CA HIS A 266 -5.29 -4.55 -10.44
C HIS A 266 -4.96 -6.04 -10.64
N LEU A 267 -4.63 -6.76 -9.55
CA LEU A 267 -4.44 -8.22 -9.56
C LEU A 267 -5.75 -9.00 -9.43
N TRP A 268 -6.82 -8.33 -9.00
CA TRP A 268 -8.10 -8.97 -8.69
C TRP A 268 -9.15 -8.74 -9.77
N PHE A 269 -9.46 -7.48 -10.08
CA PHE A 269 -10.51 -7.08 -11.01
C PHE A 269 -10.03 -6.98 -12.46
N THR A 270 -10.99 -6.98 -13.37
CA THR A 270 -10.81 -6.67 -14.80
C THR A 270 -11.84 -5.65 -15.25
N ASN A 271 -11.68 -5.12 -16.46
CA ASN A 271 -12.65 -4.21 -17.07
C ASN A 271 -14.07 -4.78 -17.17
N ASP A 272 -14.22 -6.12 -17.22
CA ASP A 272 -15.54 -6.76 -17.26
C ASP A 272 -16.30 -6.56 -15.93
N ASP A 273 -15.59 -6.41 -14.82
CA ASP A 273 -16.19 -6.19 -13.50
C ASP A 273 -16.85 -4.81 -13.37
N TYR A 274 -16.55 -3.84 -14.25
CA TYR A 274 -17.26 -2.56 -14.26
C TYR A 274 -18.76 -2.72 -14.50
N ALA A 275 -19.19 -3.74 -15.26
CA ALA A 275 -20.59 -4.00 -15.53
C ALA A 275 -21.42 -4.29 -14.26
N THR A 276 -20.79 -4.91 -13.25
CA THR A 276 -21.45 -5.31 -11.99
C THR A 276 -21.13 -4.41 -10.80
N LYS A 277 -19.87 -3.93 -10.73
CA LYS A 277 -19.38 -3.13 -9.59
C LYS A 277 -19.41 -1.62 -9.84
N GLY A 278 -19.55 -1.20 -11.09
CA GLY A 278 -19.66 0.21 -11.43
C GLY A 278 -18.47 1.04 -10.92
N ASN A 279 -18.79 2.23 -10.40
CA ASN A 279 -17.78 3.12 -9.85
C ASN A 279 -17.09 2.60 -8.57
N LEU A 280 -17.59 1.53 -7.93
CA LEU A 280 -16.93 0.95 -6.75
C LEU A 280 -15.52 0.43 -7.07
N ILE A 281 -15.24 0.11 -8.34
CA ILE A 281 -13.90 -0.28 -8.79
C ILE A 281 -13.26 0.74 -9.75
N LYS A 282 -13.75 1.98 -9.74
CA LYS A 282 -13.14 3.10 -10.45
C LYS A 282 -11.93 3.61 -9.67
N TRP A 283 -10.71 3.30 -10.13
CA TRP A 283 -9.41 3.81 -9.67
C TRP A 283 -8.68 4.54 -10.78
N ASN A 284 -7.65 5.27 -10.44
CA ASN A 284 -6.67 5.88 -11.34
C ASN A 284 -5.26 5.41 -10.94
N PRO A 285 -4.58 4.60 -11.76
CA PRO A 285 -4.97 4.10 -13.09
C PRO A 285 -6.19 3.17 -13.03
N ALA A 286 -6.91 3.11 -14.15
CA ALA A 286 -8.08 2.25 -14.29
C ALA A 286 -7.72 0.76 -14.13
N VAL A 287 -8.64 -0.04 -13.60
CA VAL A 287 -8.61 -1.49 -13.77
C VAL A 287 -8.70 -1.81 -15.26
N LYS A 288 -7.77 -2.63 -15.77
CA LYS A 288 -7.59 -2.92 -17.19
C LYS A 288 -8.16 -4.30 -17.58
N THR A 289 -7.72 -4.82 -18.72
CA THR A 289 -8.21 -6.07 -19.29
C THR A 289 -7.75 -7.32 -18.52
N ALA A 290 -8.38 -8.46 -18.82
CA ALA A 290 -7.97 -9.76 -18.28
C ALA A 290 -6.52 -10.13 -18.72
N ASN A 291 -6.08 -9.66 -19.90
CA ASN A 291 -4.70 -9.85 -20.34
C ASN A 291 -3.72 -9.00 -19.51
N ASP A 292 -4.06 -7.75 -19.23
CA ASP A 292 -3.23 -6.90 -18.36
C ASP A 292 -3.05 -7.54 -16.98
N ARG A 293 -4.16 -7.96 -16.36
CA ARG A 293 -4.11 -8.66 -15.07
C ARG A 293 -3.24 -9.93 -15.12
N LYS A 294 -3.33 -10.72 -16.19
CA LYS A 294 -2.51 -11.93 -16.37
C LYS A 294 -1.02 -11.58 -16.40
N VAL A 295 -0.64 -10.60 -17.20
CA VAL A 295 0.77 -10.19 -17.35
C VAL A 295 1.30 -9.52 -16.08
N LEU A 296 0.47 -8.78 -15.34
CA LEU A 296 0.83 -8.25 -14.02
C LEU A 296 1.14 -9.37 -13.01
N TRP A 297 0.37 -10.46 -13.01
CA TRP A 297 0.67 -11.65 -12.20
C TRP A 297 1.99 -12.30 -12.60
N GLU A 298 2.25 -12.46 -13.90
CA GLU A 298 3.51 -12.99 -14.41
C GLU A 298 4.70 -12.11 -13.97
N ALA A 299 4.57 -10.79 -14.09
CA ALA A 299 5.60 -9.83 -13.70
C ALA A 299 5.82 -9.75 -12.18
N LEU A 300 4.79 -9.99 -11.36
CA LEU A 300 4.91 -10.09 -9.92
C LEU A 300 5.70 -11.33 -9.49
N LEU A 301 5.43 -12.47 -10.16
CA LEU A 301 6.04 -13.75 -9.84
C LEU A 301 7.49 -13.85 -10.32
N ASP A 302 7.83 -13.18 -11.41
CA ASP A 302 9.19 -13.15 -11.97
C ASP A 302 10.06 -11.99 -11.50
N ASP A 303 9.60 -11.20 -10.50
CA ASP A 303 10.33 -10.10 -9.85
C ASP A 303 10.57 -8.86 -10.73
N ARG A 304 9.81 -8.67 -11.83
CA ARG A 304 9.72 -7.36 -12.51
C ARG A 304 8.92 -6.36 -11.68
N ILE A 305 7.86 -6.82 -11.00
CA ILE A 305 7.13 -6.05 -10.00
C ILE A 305 7.63 -6.42 -8.61
N ASP A 306 7.98 -5.41 -7.84
CA ASP A 306 8.69 -5.55 -6.57
C ASP A 306 7.77 -5.56 -5.34
N VAL A 307 6.65 -4.81 -5.37
CA VAL A 307 5.75 -4.57 -4.23
C VAL A 307 4.30 -4.81 -4.60
N VAL A 308 3.52 -5.29 -3.62
CA VAL A 308 2.05 -5.29 -3.64
C VAL A 308 1.54 -4.33 -2.57
N ALA A 309 0.81 -3.31 -3.00
CA ALA A 309 0.20 -2.28 -2.15
C ALA A 309 -1.32 -2.20 -2.34
N THR A 310 -1.97 -1.19 -1.78
CA THR A 310 -3.43 -1.07 -1.87
C THR A 310 -3.93 0.09 -2.70
N ASP A 311 -3.24 1.21 -2.73
CA ASP A 311 -3.83 2.49 -3.13
C ASP A 311 -5.19 2.72 -2.43
N HIS A 312 -5.21 2.44 -1.11
CA HIS A 312 -6.38 2.65 -0.27
C HIS A 312 -6.76 4.12 -0.27
N ALA A 313 -7.81 4.44 -1.02
CA ALA A 313 -8.25 5.80 -1.29
C ALA A 313 -9.77 5.92 -1.08
N PRO A 314 -10.24 5.92 0.18
CA PRO A 314 -11.67 5.87 0.49
C PRO A 314 -12.41 7.12 0.01
N HIS A 315 -13.64 6.91 -0.46
CA HIS A 315 -14.65 7.91 -0.79
C HIS A 315 -15.99 7.44 -0.23
N THR A 316 -16.89 8.36 0.06
CA THR A 316 -18.21 7.97 0.57
C THR A 316 -19.00 7.18 -0.47
N LEU A 317 -19.90 6.32 -0.02
CA LEU A 317 -20.73 5.55 -0.94
C LEU A 317 -21.64 6.46 -1.79
N GLU A 318 -22.05 7.60 -1.24
CA GLU A 318 -22.82 8.63 -1.94
C GLU A 318 -22.04 9.23 -3.10
N GLU A 319 -20.75 9.55 -2.88
CA GLU A 319 -19.86 10.03 -3.95
C GLU A 319 -19.64 8.96 -5.03
N LYS A 320 -19.53 7.70 -4.64
CA LYS A 320 -19.36 6.58 -5.60
C LYS A 320 -20.63 6.28 -6.43
N LYS A 321 -21.81 6.68 -5.96
CA LYS A 321 -23.08 6.55 -6.70
C LYS A 321 -23.33 7.65 -7.72
N LEU A 322 -22.54 8.70 -7.72
CA LEU A 322 -22.65 9.78 -8.72
C LEU A 322 -22.41 9.23 -10.14
N PRO A 323 -22.91 9.93 -11.18
CA PRO A 323 -22.55 9.63 -12.56
C PRO A 323 -21.04 9.56 -12.75
N TYR A 324 -20.58 8.76 -13.71
CA TYR A 324 -19.15 8.48 -13.92
C TYR A 324 -18.25 9.73 -13.91
N LEU A 325 -18.65 10.79 -14.63
CA LEU A 325 -17.85 12.04 -14.71
C LEU A 325 -17.70 12.77 -13.36
N LYS A 326 -18.62 12.54 -12.42
CA LYS A 326 -18.61 13.18 -11.09
C LYS A 326 -18.15 12.24 -9.97
N ALA A 327 -18.25 10.93 -10.17
CA ALA A 327 -17.80 9.96 -9.19
C ALA A 327 -16.29 9.98 -9.06
N PRO A 328 -15.72 10.15 -7.84
CA PRO A 328 -14.27 10.15 -7.65
C PRO A 328 -13.67 8.76 -7.85
N SER A 329 -12.39 8.72 -8.24
CA SER A 329 -11.60 7.49 -8.34
C SER A 329 -10.93 7.15 -7.01
N GLY A 330 -10.94 5.87 -6.65
CA GLY A 330 -10.43 5.31 -5.40
C GLY A 330 -11.47 4.51 -4.62
N GLY A 331 -11.02 3.68 -3.72
CA GLY A 331 -11.85 2.87 -2.83
C GLY A 331 -11.07 2.28 -1.66
N PRO A 332 -11.74 1.68 -0.65
CA PRO A 332 -11.10 1.13 0.53
C PRO A 332 -10.59 -0.29 0.27
N LEU A 333 -9.30 -0.55 0.56
CA LEU A 333 -8.66 -1.86 0.36
C LEU A 333 -7.79 -2.32 1.53
N VAL A 334 -7.27 -1.42 2.37
CA VAL A 334 -6.27 -1.70 3.40
C VAL A 334 -6.64 -2.88 4.32
N GLN A 335 -7.92 -3.03 4.64
CA GLN A 335 -8.41 -4.12 5.52
C GLN A 335 -8.39 -5.50 4.84
N HIS A 336 -8.42 -5.55 3.51
CA HIS A 336 -8.65 -6.80 2.78
C HIS A 336 -7.46 -7.26 1.92
N ALA A 337 -6.40 -6.45 1.83
CA ALA A 337 -5.28 -6.69 0.93
C ALA A 337 -4.54 -8.01 1.23
N VAL A 338 -4.14 -8.23 2.48
CA VAL A 338 -3.39 -9.45 2.86
C VAL A 338 -4.25 -10.70 2.63
N VAL A 339 -5.50 -10.70 3.06
CA VAL A 339 -6.40 -11.86 2.88
C VAL A 339 -6.76 -12.09 1.42
N ALA A 340 -6.79 -11.05 0.56
CA ALA A 340 -6.95 -11.19 -0.89
C ALA A 340 -5.74 -11.88 -1.53
N MET A 341 -4.53 -11.56 -1.10
CA MET A 341 -3.33 -12.25 -1.55
C MET A 341 -3.28 -13.71 -1.04
N PHE A 342 -3.72 -13.98 0.20
CA PHE A 342 -3.90 -15.36 0.68
C PHE A 342 -4.99 -16.12 -0.09
N GLU A 343 -6.05 -15.45 -0.57
CA GLU A 343 -7.02 -16.09 -1.47
C GLU A 343 -6.38 -16.46 -2.81
N ALA A 344 -5.49 -15.62 -3.35
CA ALA A 344 -4.71 -15.96 -4.54
C ALA A 344 -3.78 -17.15 -4.28
N HIS A 345 -3.21 -17.29 -3.08
CA HIS A 345 -2.48 -18.49 -2.68
C HIS A 345 -3.38 -19.73 -2.70
N HIS A 346 -4.59 -19.68 -2.14
CA HIS A 346 -5.55 -20.79 -2.19
C HIS A 346 -5.96 -21.18 -3.63
N GLN A 347 -5.83 -20.24 -4.56
CA GLN A 347 -6.04 -20.49 -6.01
C GLN A 347 -4.78 -21.02 -6.72
N GLY A 348 -3.68 -21.25 -5.99
CA GLY A 348 -2.41 -21.73 -6.54
C GLY A 348 -1.62 -20.71 -7.37
N LYS A 349 -1.95 -19.41 -7.25
CA LYS A 349 -1.30 -18.34 -8.03
C LYS A 349 0.02 -17.86 -7.47
N ILE A 350 0.18 -17.88 -6.14
CA ILE A 350 1.34 -17.33 -5.44
C ILE A 350 1.64 -18.13 -4.17
N SER A 351 2.90 -18.27 -3.78
CA SER A 351 3.26 -18.86 -2.49
C SER A 351 3.14 -17.87 -1.34
N ILE A 352 3.02 -18.36 -0.10
CA ILE A 352 2.94 -17.48 1.08
C ILE A 352 4.26 -16.72 1.28
N GLU A 353 5.38 -17.36 1.04
CA GLU A 353 6.71 -16.76 1.09
C GLU A 353 6.82 -15.57 0.13
N LYS A 354 6.28 -15.72 -1.09
CA LYS A 354 6.27 -14.63 -2.08
C LYS A 354 5.32 -13.51 -1.69
N ILE A 355 4.18 -13.80 -1.02
CA ILE A 355 3.31 -12.76 -0.45
C ILE A 355 4.08 -11.94 0.61
N VAL A 356 4.76 -12.62 1.53
CA VAL A 356 5.56 -11.97 2.57
C VAL A 356 6.70 -11.16 1.97
N GLU A 357 7.37 -11.69 0.94
CA GLU A 357 8.39 -10.94 0.21
C GLU A 357 7.82 -9.63 -0.35
N LYS A 358 6.68 -9.69 -1.06
CA LYS A 358 6.12 -8.54 -1.79
C LYS A 358 5.40 -7.52 -0.91
N MET A 359 4.85 -7.94 0.24
CA MET A 359 4.08 -7.06 1.12
C MET A 359 4.83 -6.66 2.40
N CYS A 360 5.91 -7.36 2.77
CA CYS A 360 6.64 -7.09 4.01
C CYS A 360 8.11 -6.74 3.77
N HIS A 361 8.86 -7.66 3.14
CA HIS A 361 10.31 -7.51 2.98
C HIS A 361 10.69 -6.42 1.97
N ASN A 362 10.10 -6.48 0.78
CA ASN A 362 10.46 -5.59 -0.32
C ASN A 362 10.15 -4.12 -0.04
N PRO A 363 8.95 -3.73 0.46
CA PRO A 363 8.74 -2.33 0.84
C PRO A 363 9.71 -1.87 1.94
N ALA A 364 10.03 -2.72 2.94
CA ALA A 364 11.03 -2.37 3.95
C ALA A 364 12.41 -2.11 3.34
N LYS A 365 12.86 -2.93 2.37
CA LYS A 365 14.15 -2.77 1.66
C LYS A 365 14.14 -1.53 0.76
N ILE A 366 13.10 -1.34 -0.07
CA ILE A 366 13.01 -0.23 -1.04
C ILE A 366 13.03 1.11 -0.32
N PHE A 367 12.21 1.25 0.71
CA PHE A 367 12.14 2.49 1.50
C PHE A 367 13.26 2.58 2.54
N LYS A 368 14.01 1.50 2.77
CA LYS A 368 15.05 1.40 3.81
C LYS A 368 14.48 1.65 5.21
N ILE A 369 13.36 1.03 5.53
CA ILE A 369 12.69 1.17 6.83
C ILE A 369 13.53 0.47 7.90
N GLU A 370 13.83 1.19 8.99
CA GLU A 370 14.69 0.68 10.05
C GLU A 370 14.01 -0.45 10.85
N LYS A 371 14.64 -1.63 10.91
CA LYS A 371 14.28 -2.77 11.76
C LYS A 371 12.82 -3.22 11.69
N ARG A 372 12.18 -3.15 10.50
CA ARG A 372 10.80 -3.62 10.26
C ARG A 372 10.71 -4.48 9.01
N GLY A 373 9.58 -5.15 8.83
CA GLY A 373 9.29 -5.98 7.66
C GLY A 373 9.93 -7.37 7.70
N PHE A 374 10.55 -7.78 8.81
CA PHE A 374 11.20 -9.07 9.01
C PHE A 374 10.93 -9.61 10.40
N ILE A 375 10.89 -10.94 10.56
CA ILE A 375 10.91 -11.62 11.85
C ILE A 375 12.38 -11.90 12.19
N LYS A 376 12.99 -11.02 12.99
CA LYS A 376 14.41 -11.07 13.32
C LYS A 376 14.67 -10.52 14.72
N GLU A 377 15.57 -11.14 15.47
CA GLU A 377 15.98 -10.65 16.79
C GLU A 377 16.53 -9.22 16.70
N GLY A 378 16.10 -8.36 17.62
CA GLY A 378 16.41 -6.93 17.63
C GLY A 378 15.57 -6.05 16.67
N TYR A 379 14.63 -6.64 15.92
CA TYR A 379 13.66 -5.93 15.11
C TYR A 379 12.38 -5.64 15.90
N TYR A 380 11.65 -4.61 15.50
CA TYR A 380 10.35 -4.33 16.10
C TYR A 380 9.38 -5.49 15.90
N ALA A 381 8.65 -5.83 16.94
CA ALA A 381 7.65 -6.88 16.91
C ALA A 381 6.35 -6.39 16.25
N ASP A 382 6.42 -6.16 14.95
CA ASP A 382 5.30 -5.93 14.05
C ASP A 382 4.98 -7.28 13.38
N LEU A 383 3.97 -7.98 13.91
CA LEU A 383 3.72 -9.38 13.59
C LEU A 383 2.23 -9.63 13.34
N VAL A 384 1.93 -10.60 12.49
CA VAL A 384 0.55 -10.98 12.16
C VAL A 384 0.38 -12.49 12.21
N ILE A 385 -0.63 -12.97 12.93
CA ILE A 385 -1.04 -14.38 12.89
C ILE A 385 -2.23 -14.51 11.95
N ILE A 386 -2.12 -15.43 10.98
CA ILE A 386 -3.12 -15.68 9.94
C ILE A 386 -3.54 -17.14 10.00
N ASN A 387 -4.83 -17.37 10.19
CA ASN A 387 -5.42 -18.69 10.04
C ASN A 387 -5.91 -18.85 8.58
N SER A 388 -5.24 -19.74 7.82
CA SER A 388 -5.55 -20.00 6.41
C SER A 388 -6.75 -20.94 6.20
N GLY A 389 -7.33 -21.45 7.27
CA GLY A 389 -8.49 -22.35 7.25
C GLY A 389 -9.71 -21.80 7.98
N LEU A 390 -9.79 -20.48 8.21
CA LEU A 390 -10.88 -19.83 8.93
C LEU A 390 -11.67 -18.90 8.01
N PRO A 391 -12.65 -19.40 7.24
CA PRO A 391 -13.37 -18.59 6.28
C PRO A 391 -14.26 -17.55 6.94
N TRP A 392 -14.41 -16.39 6.26
CA TRP A 392 -15.31 -15.32 6.68
C TRP A 392 -15.77 -14.49 5.47
N SER A 393 -16.98 -13.95 5.55
CA SER A 393 -17.54 -13.11 4.50
C SER A 393 -17.39 -11.62 4.83
N VAL A 394 -17.01 -10.83 3.84
CA VAL A 394 -17.00 -9.37 3.96
C VAL A 394 -18.42 -8.87 3.98
N LYS A 395 -18.80 -8.25 5.08
CA LYS A 395 -20.13 -7.69 5.33
C LYS A 395 -20.00 -6.27 5.86
N LYS A 396 -21.02 -5.46 5.68
CA LYS A 396 -21.03 -4.07 6.16
C LYS A 396 -20.63 -3.94 7.64
N GLU A 397 -21.06 -4.89 8.47
CA GLU A 397 -20.84 -4.87 9.93
C GLU A 397 -19.37 -5.13 10.32
N ASN A 398 -18.55 -5.70 9.41
CA ASN A 398 -17.14 -5.99 9.68
C ASN A 398 -16.18 -5.13 8.86
N ILE A 399 -16.68 -4.13 8.12
CA ILE A 399 -15.86 -3.13 7.43
C ILE A 399 -15.55 -2.00 8.40
N LEU A 400 -14.27 -1.76 8.64
CA LEU A 400 -13.78 -0.75 9.61
C LEU A 400 -13.41 0.58 8.95
N ALA A 401 -13.16 0.61 7.64
CA ALA A 401 -12.94 1.85 6.92
C ALA A 401 -14.15 2.79 7.08
N LYS A 402 -13.89 4.07 7.37
CA LYS A 402 -14.92 5.06 7.70
C LYS A 402 -15.98 5.22 6.61
N CYS A 403 -15.60 5.04 5.37
CA CYS A 403 -16.53 5.09 4.23
C CYS A 403 -17.62 3.98 4.24
N GLY A 404 -17.45 2.92 5.04
CA GLY A 404 -18.45 1.91 5.36
C GLY A 404 -18.81 0.95 4.22
N TRP A 405 -17.94 0.80 3.21
CA TRP A 405 -18.10 -0.14 2.10
C TRP A 405 -16.77 -0.76 1.68
N SER A 406 -16.81 -1.83 0.87
CA SER A 406 -15.63 -2.47 0.28
C SER A 406 -15.97 -3.02 -1.10
N PRO A 407 -15.03 -3.00 -2.07
CA PRO A 407 -15.24 -3.66 -3.36
C PRO A 407 -15.34 -5.19 -3.22
N PHE A 408 -14.94 -5.75 -2.08
CA PHE A 408 -15.06 -7.16 -1.72
C PHE A 408 -16.33 -7.51 -0.95
N GLU A 409 -17.24 -6.59 -0.70
CA GLU A 409 -18.49 -6.88 0.02
C GLU A 409 -19.25 -8.05 -0.63
N GLY A 410 -19.66 -9.01 0.20
CA GLY A 410 -20.27 -10.28 -0.23
C GLY A 410 -19.28 -11.41 -0.55
N PHE A 411 -18.00 -11.12 -0.71
CA PHE A 411 -16.98 -12.16 -0.94
C PHE A 411 -16.63 -12.91 0.35
N THR A 412 -16.37 -14.21 0.24
CA THR A 412 -15.93 -15.05 1.37
C THR A 412 -14.46 -15.43 1.18
N PHE A 413 -13.59 -14.84 1.99
CA PHE A 413 -12.17 -15.21 2.06
C PHE A 413 -12.01 -16.50 2.86
N LYS A 414 -11.08 -17.37 2.45
CA LYS A 414 -10.74 -18.62 3.16
C LYS A 414 -9.80 -18.41 4.33
N SER A 415 -9.03 -17.33 4.32
CA SER A 415 -8.08 -16.96 5.37
C SER A 415 -8.56 -15.78 6.18
N ARG A 416 -8.14 -15.71 7.45
CA ARG A 416 -8.50 -14.62 8.36
C ARG A 416 -7.33 -14.20 9.24
N ILE A 417 -7.16 -12.89 9.40
CA ILE A 417 -6.24 -12.33 10.40
C ILE A 417 -6.84 -12.61 11.80
N THR A 418 -6.05 -13.20 12.68
CA THR A 418 -6.49 -13.53 14.06
C THR A 418 -5.83 -12.63 15.09
N HIS A 419 -4.56 -12.27 14.88
CA HIS A 419 -3.81 -11.38 15.77
C HIS A 419 -2.92 -10.45 14.96
N THR A 420 -2.84 -9.19 15.40
CA THR A 420 -1.88 -8.21 14.88
C THR A 420 -1.18 -7.55 16.04
N PHE A 421 0.14 -7.51 15.94
CA PHE A 421 1.03 -6.85 16.89
C PHE A 421 1.69 -5.67 16.20
N VAL A 422 1.73 -4.53 16.85
CA VAL A 422 2.44 -3.32 16.43
C VAL A 422 3.34 -2.88 17.57
N ASN A 423 4.64 -2.79 17.32
CA ASN A 423 5.63 -2.45 18.34
C ASN A 423 5.45 -3.32 19.62
N GLY A 424 5.27 -4.63 19.45
CA GLY A 424 5.08 -5.58 20.55
C GLY A 424 3.74 -5.49 21.28
N GLN A 425 2.85 -4.59 20.89
CA GLN A 425 1.52 -4.45 21.47
C GLN A 425 0.49 -5.23 20.65
N LEU A 426 -0.30 -6.08 21.30
CA LEU A 426 -1.39 -6.80 20.66
C LEU A 426 -2.55 -5.84 20.39
N VAL A 427 -2.64 -5.30 19.17
CA VAL A 427 -3.62 -4.27 18.77
C VAL A 427 -4.91 -4.84 18.17
N TYR A 428 -4.87 -6.06 17.63
CA TYR A 428 -6.03 -6.75 17.07
C TYR A 428 -6.06 -8.21 17.50
N THR A 429 -7.20 -8.66 18.03
CA THR A 429 -7.44 -10.05 18.40
C THR A 429 -8.94 -10.29 18.60
N ALA A 430 -9.37 -11.55 18.57
CA ALA A 430 -10.78 -11.92 18.70
C ALA A 430 -11.69 -11.11 17.75
N PHE A 431 -11.15 -10.78 16.57
CA PHE A 431 -11.80 -10.01 15.51
C PHE A 431 -12.21 -8.58 15.90
N LYS A 432 -11.50 -8.01 16.87
CA LYS A 432 -11.70 -6.63 17.34
C LYS A 432 -10.38 -5.90 17.47
N VAL A 433 -10.37 -4.64 17.06
CA VAL A 433 -9.29 -3.72 17.36
C VAL A 433 -9.34 -3.36 18.84
N LYS A 434 -8.20 -3.39 19.52
CA LYS A 434 -8.05 -2.89 20.88
C LYS A 434 -7.77 -1.40 20.86
N GLU A 435 -8.24 -0.67 21.85
CA GLU A 435 -8.01 0.77 21.98
C GLU A 435 -6.58 1.08 22.45
N ILE A 436 -5.59 0.61 21.65
CA ILE A 436 -4.15 0.80 21.89
C ILE A 436 -3.57 1.45 20.64
N ARG A 437 -3.25 2.73 20.73
CA ARG A 437 -2.56 3.49 19.66
C ARG A 437 -1.07 3.18 19.76
N ALA A 438 -0.66 2.06 19.15
CA ALA A 438 0.70 1.56 19.21
C ALA A 438 1.60 2.10 18.08
N GLY A 439 1.04 2.80 17.12
CA GLY A 439 1.76 3.30 15.95
C GLY A 439 2.89 4.27 16.30
N LYS A 440 4.03 4.12 15.63
CA LYS A 440 5.19 5.00 15.75
C LYS A 440 5.58 5.55 14.38
N ARG A 441 6.20 6.74 14.38
CA ARG A 441 6.82 7.30 13.18
C ARG A 441 7.88 6.32 12.65
N LEU A 442 7.83 6.02 11.37
CA LEU A 442 8.85 5.20 10.71
C LEU A 442 10.16 5.99 10.59
N LEU A 443 11.26 5.30 10.85
CA LEU A 443 12.62 5.80 10.61
C LEU A 443 13.26 5.03 9.47
N PHE A 444 14.22 5.65 8.81
CA PHE A 444 14.83 5.14 7.59
C PHE A 444 16.35 5.11 7.70
N ASP A 445 16.94 4.00 7.31
CA ASP A 445 18.38 3.78 7.31
C ASP A 445 19.01 4.33 6.02
N ARG A 446 19.23 5.67 6.00
CA ARG A 446 19.72 6.44 4.85
C ARG A 446 20.79 7.45 5.23
#